data_fb122fbee5de0297ed274d3c4d19593d
#
_entry.id   fb122fbee5de0297ed274d3c4d19593d
#
_cell.length_a   1.000
_cell.length_b   1.000
_cell.length_c   1.000
_cell.angle_alpha   90.00
_cell.angle_beta   90.00
_cell.angle_gamma   90.00
#
_symmetry.space_group_name_H-M   'P 1'
#
loop_
_entity.id
_entity.type
_entity.pdbx_description
1 polymer ?
#
loop_
_entity_poly.entity_id
_entity_poly.type
_entity_poly.pdbx_seq_one_letter_code
_entity_poly.pdbx_strand_id
1 'polypeptide(L)'
;IEKSLVGDLEGVTYHTISAGKLRRYFSLKNLTDPFKVVGGIFQAKRIINKVKPDVVFSKGGFVSVPVVIAAKGMAPIVAHESDYTPGLANKITARFADRVCVTFEDTLKYVGAKGVHTGTPIRPELYGGDRQRGLDFTGFSGEKPILLTMGGSQGAQAINDALRSALPRLTRSFDIIHLCGKGKKDDSIAEPGYVQYEYISKELPDLFAAADIILSRAGANAIFEFLALAKPALLIPLPLSASRGDQILNAGYFARKGYAMTLDQAGLTPDTLFDSIHDLYDRRLSFISAMSGDSTADGTDEVLDVIRSEAEGSIR
;
A
#
# COMPACT_ATOMS: atom_id res chain seq x y z
N ILE A 1 15.73 -4.50 -3.64
CA ILE A 1 14.42 -5.18 -3.74
C ILE A 1 13.82 -4.96 -5.12
N GLU A 2 13.74 -3.71 -5.62
CA GLU A 2 13.09 -3.40 -6.90
C GLU A 2 13.71 -4.17 -8.07
N LYS A 3 15.04 -4.27 -8.12
CA LYS A 3 15.75 -5.02 -9.17
C LYS A 3 15.36 -6.50 -9.20
N SER A 4 15.17 -7.12 -8.04
CA SER A 4 14.76 -8.53 -7.95
C SER A 4 13.27 -8.76 -8.26
N LEU A 5 12.45 -7.72 -8.20
CA LEU A 5 11.01 -7.80 -8.50
C LEU A 5 10.70 -7.57 -9.98
N VAL A 6 11.47 -6.70 -10.64
CA VAL A 6 11.15 -6.29 -12.03
C VAL A 6 12.22 -6.70 -13.06
N GLY A 7 13.40 -7.14 -12.60
CA GLY A 7 14.52 -7.45 -13.50
C GLY A 7 14.29 -8.63 -14.42
N ASP A 8 13.42 -9.55 -14.03
CA ASP A 8 13.10 -10.78 -14.77
C ASP A 8 11.78 -10.69 -15.56
N LEU A 9 11.11 -9.51 -15.52
CA LEU A 9 9.87 -9.32 -16.28
C LEU A 9 10.17 -9.19 -17.79
N GLU A 10 9.48 -9.98 -18.61
CA GLU A 10 9.60 -9.93 -20.06
C GLU A 10 9.20 -8.55 -20.62
N GLY A 11 9.97 -8.02 -21.55
CA GLY A 11 9.73 -6.70 -22.14
C GLY A 11 10.16 -5.52 -21.28
N VAL A 12 10.65 -5.75 -20.05
CA VAL A 12 11.07 -4.68 -19.12
C VAL A 12 12.59 -4.53 -19.10
N THR A 13 13.08 -3.32 -19.35
CA THR A 13 14.51 -2.99 -19.21
C THR A 13 14.74 -2.20 -17.92
N TYR A 14 15.49 -2.78 -17.00
CA TYR A 14 15.80 -2.15 -15.72
C TYR A 14 17.02 -1.23 -15.82
N HIS A 15 16.85 0.05 -15.48
CA HIS A 15 17.92 1.04 -15.41
C HIS A 15 18.17 1.50 -13.99
N THR A 16 19.44 1.73 -13.62
CA THR A 16 19.83 2.29 -12.34
C THR A 16 20.32 3.71 -12.48
N ILE A 17 19.93 4.58 -11.55
CA ILE A 17 20.43 5.95 -11.46
C ILE A 17 20.87 6.26 -10.03
N SER A 18 21.73 7.25 -9.87
CA SER A 18 22.06 7.82 -8.57
C SER A 18 20.84 8.58 -8.04
N ALA A 19 20.42 8.28 -6.80
CA ALA A 19 19.34 8.98 -6.13
C ALA A 19 19.81 9.42 -4.75
N GLY A 20 19.61 10.70 -4.41
CA GLY A 20 19.78 11.21 -3.06
C GLY A 20 18.52 10.96 -2.25
N LYS A 21 18.65 10.50 -1.01
CA LYS A 21 17.53 10.37 -0.08
C LYS A 21 17.53 11.58 0.86
N LEU A 22 16.66 12.55 0.65
CA LEU A 22 16.44 13.65 1.57
C LEU A 22 15.92 13.11 2.91
N ARG A 23 16.82 13.02 3.89
CA ARG A 23 16.52 12.54 5.24
C ARG A 23 16.02 13.70 6.09
N ARG A 24 15.04 13.46 6.94
CA ARG A 24 14.43 14.47 7.82
C ARG A 24 15.29 14.85 9.03
N TYR A 25 16.30 14.03 9.36
CA TYR A 25 17.24 14.29 10.44
C TYR A 25 18.57 14.78 9.89
N PHE A 26 19.27 15.58 10.68
CA PHE A 26 20.58 16.11 10.32
C PHE A 26 21.56 14.95 10.14
N SER A 27 22.08 14.78 8.92
CA SER A 27 23.08 13.77 8.59
C SER A 27 24.08 14.40 7.64
N LEU A 28 25.37 14.13 7.82
CA LEU A 28 26.44 14.56 6.88
C LEU A 28 26.18 14.08 5.45
N LYS A 29 25.39 13.00 5.28
CA LYS A 29 24.93 12.53 3.97
C LYS A 29 23.97 13.49 3.27
N ASN A 30 23.29 14.38 4.01
CA ASN A 30 22.43 15.41 3.43
C ASN A 30 23.22 16.44 2.61
N LEU A 31 24.53 16.61 2.86
CA LEU A 31 25.42 17.48 2.07
C LEU A 31 25.79 16.84 0.71
N THR A 32 25.87 15.51 0.63
CA THR A 32 26.24 14.79 -0.61
C THR A 32 25.03 14.38 -1.44
N ASP A 33 23.85 14.28 -0.83
CA ASP A 33 22.64 13.82 -1.51
C ASP A 33 22.16 14.78 -2.63
N PRO A 34 22.24 16.12 -2.54
CA PRO A 34 21.96 17.01 -3.67
C PRO A 34 22.82 16.74 -4.91
N PHE A 35 24.12 16.46 -4.73
CA PHE A 35 25.03 16.11 -5.84
C PHE A 35 24.65 14.79 -6.49
N LYS A 36 24.18 13.81 -5.70
CA LYS A 36 23.67 12.55 -6.23
C LYS A 36 22.39 12.75 -7.03
N VAL A 37 21.50 13.64 -6.59
CA VAL A 37 20.28 13.99 -7.34
C VAL A 37 20.64 14.62 -8.67
N VAL A 38 21.58 15.59 -8.70
CA VAL A 38 22.07 16.22 -9.93
C VAL A 38 22.70 15.18 -10.87
N GLY A 39 23.60 14.33 -10.34
CA GLY A 39 24.16 13.21 -11.11
C GLY A 39 23.07 12.28 -11.67
N GLY A 40 22.07 11.97 -10.86
CA GLY A 40 20.91 11.18 -11.27
C GLY A 40 20.10 11.82 -12.39
N ILE A 41 19.92 13.14 -12.40
CA ILE A 41 19.24 13.87 -13.49
C ILE A 41 20.01 13.70 -14.81
N PHE A 42 21.34 13.84 -14.81
CA PHE A 42 22.14 13.63 -16.02
C PHE A 42 22.10 12.17 -16.53
N GLN A 43 22.14 11.20 -15.60
CA GLN A 43 21.98 9.78 -15.93
C GLN A 43 20.61 9.49 -16.51
N ALA A 44 19.55 9.97 -15.87
CA ALA A 44 18.17 9.83 -16.34
C ALA A 44 17.97 10.47 -17.72
N LYS A 45 18.51 11.69 -17.93
CA LYS A 45 18.46 12.37 -19.25
C LYS A 45 19.11 11.56 -20.35
N ARG A 46 20.27 10.92 -20.09
CA ARG A 46 20.93 10.03 -21.06
C ARG A 46 20.08 8.79 -21.38
N ILE A 47 19.43 8.20 -20.35
CA ILE A 47 18.55 7.04 -20.54
C ILE A 47 17.34 7.45 -21.36
N ILE A 48 16.65 8.55 -21.01
CA ILE A 48 15.45 9.06 -21.70
C ILE A 48 15.78 9.38 -23.17
N ASN A 49 16.92 10.02 -23.45
CA ASN A 49 17.36 10.30 -24.82
C ASN A 49 17.59 9.02 -25.65
N LYS A 50 18.03 7.93 -25.01
CA LYS A 50 18.26 6.65 -25.67
C LYS A 50 16.95 5.88 -25.87
N VAL A 51 16.09 5.87 -24.85
CA VAL A 51 14.82 5.12 -24.85
C VAL A 51 13.77 5.83 -25.68
N LYS A 52 13.72 7.18 -25.64
CA LYS A 52 12.72 8.04 -26.30
C LYS A 52 11.29 7.58 -25.95
N PRO A 53 10.92 7.61 -24.65
CA PRO A 53 9.62 7.12 -24.23
C PRO A 53 8.50 8.04 -24.75
N ASP A 54 7.34 7.48 -25.09
CA ASP A 54 6.14 8.21 -25.48
C ASP A 54 5.51 8.91 -24.26
N VAL A 55 5.69 8.35 -23.05
CA VAL A 55 5.24 8.91 -21.79
C VAL A 55 6.14 8.43 -20.64
N VAL A 56 6.27 9.25 -19.60
CA VAL A 56 6.96 8.90 -18.36
C VAL A 56 5.95 8.79 -17.23
N PHE A 57 5.79 7.59 -16.66
CA PHE A 57 4.94 7.37 -15.49
C PHE A 57 5.76 7.29 -14.21
N SER A 58 5.34 8.04 -13.19
CA SER A 58 5.99 8.08 -11.87
C SER A 58 5.02 7.65 -10.76
N LYS A 59 5.26 6.51 -10.13
CA LYS A 59 4.53 6.05 -8.93
C LYS A 59 5.02 6.75 -7.64
N GLY A 60 5.97 7.68 -7.76
CA GLY A 60 6.53 8.42 -6.63
C GLY A 60 7.84 7.84 -6.08
N GLY A 61 8.20 8.29 -4.87
CA GLY A 61 9.48 7.95 -4.25
C GLY A 61 10.63 8.87 -4.68
N PHE A 62 11.75 8.86 -3.91
CA PHE A 62 12.86 9.78 -4.16
C PHE A 62 13.61 9.52 -5.47
N VAL A 63 13.61 8.28 -5.94
CA VAL A 63 14.27 7.89 -7.20
C VAL A 63 13.55 8.46 -8.42
N SER A 64 12.25 8.70 -8.32
CA SER A 64 11.47 9.27 -9.43
C SER A 64 11.79 10.75 -9.68
N VAL A 65 12.20 11.50 -8.65
CA VAL A 65 12.44 12.94 -8.77
C VAL A 65 13.45 13.30 -9.86
N PRO A 66 14.69 12.73 -9.90
CA PRO A 66 15.63 13.02 -10.98
C PRO A 66 15.11 12.57 -12.36
N VAL A 67 14.33 11.50 -12.44
CA VAL A 67 13.75 11.04 -13.71
C VAL A 67 12.71 12.02 -14.24
N VAL A 68 11.79 12.45 -13.40
CA VAL A 68 10.72 13.39 -13.76
C VAL A 68 11.31 14.76 -14.17
N ILE A 69 12.33 15.26 -13.44
CA ILE A 69 13.00 16.51 -13.80
C ILE A 69 13.69 16.37 -15.17
N ALA A 70 14.37 15.25 -15.40
CA ALA A 70 15.07 15.00 -16.66
C ALA A 70 14.12 14.84 -17.86
N ALA A 71 12.91 14.30 -17.62
CA ALA A 71 11.91 14.06 -18.67
C ALA A 71 11.20 15.33 -19.12
N LYS A 72 11.22 16.41 -18.31
CA LYS A 72 10.50 17.64 -18.64
C LYS A 72 10.94 18.23 -19.98
N GLY A 73 9.96 18.38 -20.88
CA GLY A 73 10.18 18.85 -22.24
C GLY A 73 10.71 17.81 -23.20
N MET A 74 10.80 16.53 -22.80
CA MET A 74 11.23 15.40 -23.62
C MET A 74 10.12 14.38 -23.86
N ALA A 75 9.23 14.19 -22.89
CA ALA A 75 8.04 13.35 -22.96
C ALA A 75 7.00 13.88 -21.96
N PRO A 76 5.71 13.60 -22.19
CA PRO A 76 4.65 13.83 -21.20
C PRO A 76 4.93 13.07 -19.92
N ILE A 77 4.52 13.64 -18.79
CA ILE A 77 4.77 13.08 -17.48
C ILE A 77 3.46 12.90 -16.72
N VAL A 78 3.15 11.65 -16.39
CA VAL A 78 2.04 11.28 -15.51
C VAL A 78 2.62 10.85 -14.16
N ALA A 79 2.17 11.47 -13.08
CA ALA A 79 2.54 11.07 -11.72
C ALA A 79 1.35 10.41 -11.02
N HIS A 80 1.62 9.59 -10.00
CA HIS A 80 0.59 8.99 -9.16
C HIS A 80 0.92 9.24 -7.69
N GLU A 81 -0.09 9.70 -6.91
CA GLU A 81 -0.02 9.83 -5.47
C GLU A 81 -0.92 8.79 -4.81
N SER A 82 -0.34 7.92 -4.01
CA SER A 82 -1.06 6.84 -3.34
C SER A 82 -1.62 7.24 -1.99
N ASP A 83 -0.97 8.13 -1.25
CA ASP A 83 -1.40 8.55 0.09
C ASP A 83 -2.38 9.73 0.02
N TYR A 84 -3.16 9.91 1.09
CA TYR A 84 -4.11 11.01 1.24
C TYR A 84 -3.44 12.39 1.12
N THR A 85 -2.20 12.53 1.60
CA THR A 85 -1.42 13.77 1.44
C THR A 85 -0.13 13.51 0.65
N PRO A 86 0.16 14.35 -0.37
CA PRO A 86 1.35 14.17 -1.17
C PRO A 86 2.65 14.21 -0.36
N GLY A 87 3.48 13.18 -0.55
CA GLY A 87 4.82 13.16 0.00
C GLY A 87 5.73 14.21 -0.64
N LEU A 88 6.90 14.51 -0.01
CA LEU A 88 7.83 15.53 -0.54
C LEU A 88 8.26 15.22 -1.98
N ALA A 89 8.56 13.96 -2.29
CA ALA A 89 8.91 13.57 -3.64
C ALA A 89 7.77 13.88 -4.62
N ASN A 90 6.54 13.51 -4.27
CA ASN A 90 5.36 13.76 -5.13
C ASN A 90 5.00 15.24 -5.21
N LYS A 91 5.22 16.04 -4.16
CA LYS A 91 5.10 17.51 -4.25
C LYS A 91 6.08 18.12 -5.27
N ILE A 92 7.29 17.55 -5.37
CA ILE A 92 8.27 17.98 -6.36
C ILE A 92 7.84 17.48 -7.75
N THR A 93 7.54 16.20 -7.92
CA THR A 93 7.18 15.62 -9.22
C THR A 93 5.90 16.24 -9.79
N ALA A 94 4.90 16.55 -8.97
CA ALA A 94 3.66 17.21 -9.39
C ALA A 94 3.89 18.58 -10.07
N ARG A 95 5.00 19.28 -9.75
CA ARG A 95 5.33 20.56 -10.43
C ARG A 95 5.73 20.35 -11.88
N PHE A 96 6.33 19.22 -12.18
CA PHE A 96 6.84 18.87 -13.52
C PHE A 96 5.86 18.01 -14.31
N ALA A 97 5.00 17.26 -13.62
CA ALA A 97 4.01 16.40 -14.23
C ALA A 97 2.95 17.20 -15.02
N ASP A 98 2.48 16.61 -16.10
CA ASP A 98 1.40 17.13 -16.92
C ASP A 98 0.03 16.67 -16.38
N ARG A 99 -0.03 15.43 -15.82
CA ARG A 99 -1.15 14.90 -15.04
C ARG A 99 -0.69 14.27 -13.74
N VAL A 100 -1.56 14.31 -12.74
CA VAL A 100 -1.33 13.66 -11.42
C VAL A 100 -2.56 12.83 -11.06
N CYS A 101 -2.43 11.52 -11.22
CA CYS A 101 -3.41 10.55 -10.73
C CYS A 101 -3.39 10.55 -9.20
N VAL A 102 -4.53 10.54 -8.56
CA VAL A 102 -4.64 10.49 -7.10
C VAL A 102 -5.55 9.36 -6.67
N THR A 103 -5.15 8.68 -5.60
CA THR A 103 -5.90 7.55 -5.05
C THR A 103 -7.12 8.01 -4.25
N PHE A 104 -6.99 9.10 -3.49
CA PHE A 104 -8.07 9.66 -2.69
C PHE A 104 -8.65 10.91 -3.37
N GLU A 105 -9.96 11.00 -3.49
CA GLU A 105 -10.64 12.17 -4.06
C GLU A 105 -10.22 13.49 -3.39
N ASP A 106 -10.15 13.47 -2.05
CA ASP A 106 -9.73 14.63 -1.25
C ASP A 106 -8.30 15.11 -1.56
N THR A 107 -7.47 14.29 -2.23
CA THR A 107 -6.10 14.65 -2.62
C THR A 107 -6.07 15.63 -3.79
N LEU A 108 -7.14 15.75 -4.58
CA LEU A 108 -7.26 16.70 -5.69
C LEU A 108 -6.96 18.14 -5.28
N LYS A 109 -7.34 18.54 -4.06
CA LYS A 109 -7.05 19.89 -3.52
C LYS A 109 -5.57 20.24 -3.44
N TYR A 110 -4.68 19.24 -3.41
CA TYR A 110 -3.22 19.45 -3.32
C TYR A 110 -2.53 19.51 -4.68
N VAL A 111 -3.17 19.00 -5.74
CA VAL A 111 -2.58 18.88 -7.08
C VAL A 111 -3.24 19.81 -8.11
N GLY A 112 -4.39 20.39 -7.77
CA GLY A 112 -5.09 21.40 -8.58
C GLY A 112 -5.59 20.84 -9.91
N ALA A 113 -5.59 21.67 -10.95
CA ALA A 113 -6.14 21.34 -12.27
C ALA A 113 -5.46 20.17 -13.01
N LYS A 114 -4.28 19.75 -12.57
CA LYS A 114 -3.58 18.58 -13.13
C LYS A 114 -4.06 17.25 -12.52
N GLY A 115 -4.84 17.32 -11.44
CA GLY A 115 -5.30 16.16 -10.69
C GLY A 115 -6.40 15.40 -11.43
N VAL A 116 -6.29 14.08 -11.42
CA VAL A 116 -7.32 13.14 -11.89
C VAL A 116 -7.53 12.12 -10.78
N HIS A 117 -8.76 11.99 -10.29
CA HIS A 117 -9.11 10.95 -9.32
C HIS A 117 -9.27 9.63 -10.07
N THR A 118 -8.35 8.72 -9.88
CA THR A 118 -8.30 7.42 -10.57
C THR A 118 -8.43 6.23 -9.61
N GLY A 119 -8.30 6.44 -8.31
CA GLY A 119 -8.01 5.31 -7.42
C GLY A 119 -6.54 4.87 -7.53
N THR A 120 -6.26 3.64 -7.12
CA THR A 120 -4.90 3.05 -7.22
C THR A 120 -4.96 1.71 -7.97
N PRO A 121 -3.97 1.40 -8.82
CA PRO A 121 -3.90 0.08 -9.47
C PRO A 121 -3.80 -1.04 -8.43
N ILE A 122 -4.61 -2.05 -8.61
CA ILE A 122 -4.65 -3.26 -7.79
C ILE A 122 -3.96 -4.40 -8.53
N ARG A 123 -3.26 -5.25 -7.80
CA ARG A 123 -2.59 -6.42 -8.36
C ARG A 123 -3.64 -7.43 -8.84
N PRO A 124 -3.67 -7.79 -10.13
CA PRO A 124 -4.70 -8.67 -10.69
C PRO A 124 -4.70 -10.07 -10.05
N GLU A 125 -3.54 -10.53 -9.55
CA GLU A 125 -3.40 -11.83 -8.90
C GLU A 125 -4.29 -11.95 -7.65
N LEU A 126 -4.62 -10.83 -7.00
CA LEU A 126 -5.44 -10.82 -5.78
C LEU A 126 -6.87 -11.28 -6.03
N TYR A 127 -7.40 -11.08 -7.25
CA TYR A 127 -8.75 -11.52 -7.61
C TYR A 127 -8.83 -13.03 -7.89
N GLY A 128 -7.70 -13.71 -8.09
CA GLY A 128 -7.61 -15.14 -8.34
C GLY A 128 -7.55 -16.00 -7.07
N GLY A 129 -7.77 -15.41 -5.90
CA GLY A 129 -7.72 -16.12 -4.62
C GLY A 129 -8.86 -17.14 -4.45
N ASP A 130 -8.56 -18.25 -3.80
CA ASP A 130 -9.51 -19.31 -3.48
C ASP A 130 -9.51 -19.61 -1.98
N ARG A 131 -10.73 -19.59 -1.38
CA ARG A 131 -10.89 -19.80 0.07
C ARG A 131 -10.37 -21.18 0.51
N GLN A 132 -10.67 -22.23 -0.25
CA GLN A 132 -10.28 -23.60 0.14
C GLN A 132 -8.77 -23.77 0.08
N ARG A 133 -8.09 -23.25 -0.96
CA ARG A 133 -6.63 -23.25 -1.03
C ARG A 133 -6.00 -22.51 0.15
N GLY A 134 -6.60 -21.40 0.58
CA GLY A 134 -6.13 -20.67 1.76
C GLY A 134 -6.30 -21.46 3.07
N LEU A 135 -7.42 -22.16 3.24
CA LEU A 135 -7.65 -23.06 4.38
C LEU A 135 -6.68 -24.23 4.36
N ASP A 136 -6.50 -24.88 3.21
CA ASP A 136 -5.57 -26.02 3.06
C ASP A 136 -4.13 -25.61 3.37
N PHE A 137 -3.70 -24.43 2.92
CA PHE A 137 -2.37 -23.87 3.19
C PHE A 137 -2.12 -23.63 4.68
N THR A 138 -3.16 -23.16 5.40
CA THR A 138 -3.06 -22.84 6.84
C THR A 138 -3.35 -24.04 7.75
N GLY A 139 -3.98 -25.09 7.22
CA GLY A 139 -4.45 -26.25 7.97
C GLY A 139 -5.73 -25.98 8.78
N PHE A 140 -6.46 -24.92 8.47
CA PHE A 140 -7.71 -24.59 9.16
C PHE A 140 -8.92 -25.31 8.54
N SER A 141 -9.88 -25.73 9.39
CA SER A 141 -11.09 -26.42 8.93
C SER A 141 -12.11 -25.47 8.26
N GLY A 142 -12.05 -24.18 8.55
CA GLY A 142 -13.04 -23.20 8.13
C GLY A 142 -14.33 -23.20 8.96
N GLU A 143 -14.37 -23.92 10.08
CA GLU A 143 -15.52 -23.90 11.01
C GLU A 143 -15.62 -22.57 11.77
N LYS A 144 -14.46 -21.95 12.06
CA LYS A 144 -14.40 -20.61 12.64
C LYS A 144 -14.16 -19.55 11.57
N PRO A 145 -14.62 -18.31 11.80
CA PRO A 145 -14.21 -17.19 10.96
C PRO A 145 -12.70 -16.94 11.02
N ILE A 146 -12.15 -16.48 9.91
CA ILE A 146 -10.71 -16.25 9.74
C ILE A 146 -10.37 -14.78 9.94
N LEU A 147 -9.50 -14.50 10.91
CA LEU A 147 -8.85 -13.20 11.09
C LEU A 147 -7.47 -13.21 10.43
N LEU A 148 -7.30 -12.43 9.36
CA LEU A 148 -5.97 -12.18 8.77
C LEU A 148 -5.34 -10.94 9.39
N THR A 149 -4.17 -11.09 10.02
CA THR A 149 -3.40 -9.97 10.58
C THR A 149 -2.15 -9.71 9.75
N MET A 150 -1.94 -8.44 9.35
CA MET A 150 -0.76 -8.05 8.56
C MET A 150 -0.28 -6.63 8.89
N GLY A 151 1.04 -6.46 9.03
CA GLY A 151 1.66 -5.17 9.38
C GLY A 151 2.57 -4.60 8.30
N GLY A 152 2.44 -5.10 7.04
CA GLY A 152 3.39 -4.81 5.96
C GLY A 152 4.69 -5.62 6.08
N SER A 153 5.60 -5.50 5.11
CA SER A 153 6.82 -6.33 4.98
C SER A 153 7.76 -6.25 6.20
N GLN A 154 7.77 -5.13 6.92
CA GLN A 154 8.58 -4.94 8.13
C GLN A 154 7.86 -5.43 9.39
N GLY A 155 6.59 -5.81 9.29
CA GLY A 155 5.71 -6.13 10.41
C GLY A 155 5.43 -4.91 11.30
N ALA A 156 4.43 -5.06 12.17
CA ALA A 156 3.99 -4.01 13.10
C ALA A 156 4.11 -4.49 14.54
N GLN A 157 5.24 -4.19 15.21
CA GLN A 157 5.54 -4.76 16.53
C GLN A 157 4.39 -4.56 17.53
N ALA A 158 3.84 -3.33 17.63
CA ALA A 158 2.75 -3.06 18.57
C ALA A 158 1.49 -3.91 18.29
N ILE A 159 1.17 -4.16 17.01
CA ILE A 159 0.05 -5.04 16.63
C ILE A 159 0.39 -6.49 16.97
N ASN A 160 1.61 -6.94 16.65
CA ASN A 160 2.06 -8.30 16.94
C ASN A 160 1.96 -8.62 18.44
N ASP A 161 2.42 -7.68 19.29
CA ASP A 161 2.45 -7.85 20.74
C ASP A 161 1.03 -7.89 21.32
N ALA A 162 0.16 -6.95 20.89
CA ALA A 162 -1.23 -6.90 21.35
C ALA A 162 -2.02 -8.15 20.90
N LEU A 163 -1.83 -8.58 19.64
CA LEU A 163 -2.47 -9.80 19.11
C LEU A 163 -2.02 -11.03 19.88
N ARG A 164 -0.70 -11.23 20.08
CA ARG A 164 -0.17 -12.38 20.81
C ARG A 164 -0.67 -12.44 22.25
N SER A 165 -0.78 -11.30 22.90
CA SER A 165 -1.34 -11.22 24.25
C SER A 165 -2.85 -11.54 24.30
N ALA A 166 -3.57 -11.32 23.21
CA ALA A 166 -5.00 -11.59 23.11
C ALA A 166 -5.32 -13.00 22.57
N LEU A 167 -4.34 -13.76 22.06
CA LEU A 167 -4.53 -15.07 21.42
C LEU A 167 -5.41 -16.03 22.21
N PRO A 168 -5.18 -16.29 23.53
CA PRO A 168 -5.96 -17.30 24.27
C PRO A 168 -7.46 -16.99 24.33
N ARG A 169 -7.84 -15.74 24.08
CA ARG A 169 -9.24 -15.31 24.01
C ARG A 169 -9.76 -15.33 22.58
N LEU A 170 -8.98 -14.79 21.63
CA LEU A 170 -9.38 -14.66 20.22
C LEU A 170 -9.52 -16.01 19.54
N THR A 171 -8.64 -16.97 19.80
CA THR A 171 -8.67 -18.31 19.20
C THR A 171 -9.88 -19.14 19.57
N ARG A 172 -10.64 -18.74 20.60
CA ARG A 172 -11.94 -19.34 20.93
C ARG A 172 -12.99 -19.05 19.86
N SER A 173 -12.90 -17.87 19.23
CA SER A 173 -13.90 -17.36 18.26
C SER A 173 -13.40 -17.32 16.83
N PHE A 174 -12.09 -17.22 16.61
CA PHE A 174 -11.47 -17.05 15.29
C PHE A 174 -10.33 -18.03 15.08
N ASP A 175 -10.12 -18.45 13.83
CA ASP A 175 -8.83 -18.94 13.38
C ASP A 175 -8.00 -17.75 12.86
N ILE A 176 -6.72 -17.68 13.22
CA ILE A 176 -5.91 -16.46 13.05
C ILE A 176 -4.69 -16.75 12.17
N ILE A 177 -4.61 -16.03 11.04
CA ILE A 177 -3.45 -16.00 10.15
C ILE A 177 -2.66 -14.74 10.46
N HIS A 178 -1.40 -14.86 10.88
CA HIS A 178 -0.58 -13.72 11.28
C HIS A 178 0.65 -13.55 10.39
N LEU A 179 0.66 -12.55 9.52
CA LEU A 179 1.84 -12.11 8.76
C LEU A 179 2.64 -11.13 9.63
N CYS A 180 3.50 -11.68 10.49
CA CYS A 180 4.16 -10.93 11.57
C CYS A 180 5.32 -10.02 11.12
N GLY A 181 5.84 -10.22 9.89
CA GLY A 181 6.98 -9.51 9.35
C GLY A 181 8.31 -10.26 9.53
N LYS A 182 9.28 -9.92 8.69
CA LYS A 182 10.58 -10.57 8.64
C LYS A 182 11.31 -10.51 9.98
N GLY A 183 11.78 -11.67 10.46
CA GLY A 183 12.50 -11.84 11.73
C GLY A 183 11.63 -11.66 12.98
N LYS A 184 10.29 -11.73 12.85
CA LYS A 184 9.36 -11.53 13.96
C LYS A 184 8.47 -12.75 14.26
N LYS A 185 8.72 -13.87 13.62
CA LYS A 185 8.08 -15.13 13.98
C LYS A 185 8.54 -15.56 15.37
N ASP A 186 7.61 -16.03 16.19
CA ASP A 186 7.87 -16.54 17.52
C ASP A 186 7.47 -18.01 17.59
N ASP A 187 8.44 -18.90 17.41
CA ASP A 187 8.23 -20.35 17.36
C ASP A 187 7.87 -20.95 18.73
N SER A 188 7.93 -20.18 19.82
CA SER A 188 7.48 -20.62 21.14
C SER A 188 5.96 -20.62 21.29
N ILE A 189 5.23 -19.97 20.39
CA ILE A 189 3.77 -19.87 20.44
C ILE A 189 3.17 -21.05 19.66
N ALA A 190 2.57 -21.99 20.40
CA ALA A 190 1.85 -23.15 19.87
C ALA A 190 0.37 -23.10 20.29
N GLU A 191 -0.35 -22.10 19.80
CA GLU A 191 -1.78 -21.90 20.12
C GLU A 191 -2.65 -22.54 19.04
N PRO A 192 -3.58 -23.48 19.37
CA PRO A 192 -4.53 -24.02 18.40
C PRO A 192 -5.38 -22.92 17.76
N GLY A 193 -5.53 -22.97 16.43
CA GLY A 193 -6.26 -21.91 15.68
C GLY A 193 -5.41 -20.66 15.40
N TYR A 194 -4.06 -20.76 15.54
CA TYR A 194 -3.14 -19.68 15.21
C TYR A 194 -1.97 -20.19 14.37
N VAL A 195 -1.74 -19.54 13.23
CA VAL A 195 -0.56 -19.76 12.39
C VAL A 195 0.13 -18.44 12.11
N GLN A 196 1.46 -18.44 12.03
CA GLN A 196 2.23 -17.23 11.76
C GLN A 196 3.28 -17.45 10.68
N TYR A 197 3.42 -16.45 9.83
CA TYR A 197 4.39 -16.39 8.75
C TYR A 197 5.13 -15.05 8.79
N GLU A 198 6.42 -15.04 8.46
CA GLU A 198 7.17 -13.80 8.34
C GLU A 198 6.73 -12.98 7.12
N TYR A 199 6.54 -13.66 6.01
CA TYR A 199 6.16 -13.07 4.72
C TYR A 199 5.50 -14.12 3.84
N ILE A 200 4.45 -13.74 3.14
CA ILE A 200 3.75 -14.55 2.13
C ILE A 200 3.59 -13.70 0.88
N SER A 201 3.77 -14.29 -0.29
CA SER A 201 3.60 -13.63 -1.59
C SER A 201 2.67 -14.42 -2.50
N LYS A 202 3.04 -15.64 -2.82
CA LYS A 202 2.32 -16.48 -3.80
C LYS A 202 0.93 -16.87 -3.31
N GLU A 203 0.81 -17.23 -2.05
CA GLU A 203 -0.43 -17.70 -1.42
C GLU A 203 -1.28 -16.55 -0.86
N LEU A 204 -0.79 -15.30 -0.91
CA LEU A 204 -1.49 -14.14 -0.35
C LEU A 204 -2.91 -13.94 -0.92
N PRO A 205 -3.18 -14.13 -2.21
CA PRO A 205 -4.55 -14.07 -2.75
C PRO A 205 -5.49 -15.07 -2.07
N ASP A 206 -5.03 -16.30 -1.83
CA ASP A 206 -5.81 -17.36 -1.20
C ASP A 206 -6.07 -17.05 0.29
N LEU A 207 -5.07 -16.45 0.97
CA LEU A 207 -5.26 -15.98 2.35
C LEU A 207 -6.27 -14.83 2.44
N PHE A 208 -6.27 -13.90 1.48
CA PHE A 208 -7.31 -12.87 1.39
C PHE A 208 -8.69 -13.49 1.12
N ALA A 209 -8.77 -14.47 0.22
CA ALA A 209 -10.03 -15.16 -0.05
C ALA A 209 -10.54 -15.90 1.20
N ALA A 210 -9.64 -16.53 1.98
CA ALA A 210 -9.99 -17.21 3.22
C ALA A 210 -10.45 -16.26 4.33
N ALA A 211 -9.87 -15.05 4.41
CA ALA A 211 -10.13 -14.09 5.47
C ALA A 211 -11.57 -13.57 5.47
N ASP A 212 -12.20 -13.55 6.63
CA ASP A 212 -13.51 -12.93 6.87
C ASP A 212 -13.36 -11.46 7.31
N ILE A 213 -12.30 -11.16 8.08
CA ILE A 213 -11.93 -9.81 8.52
C ILE A 213 -10.40 -9.66 8.55
N ILE A 214 -9.95 -8.41 8.50
CA ILE A 214 -8.52 -8.09 8.49
C ILE A 214 -8.15 -7.16 9.66
N LEU A 215 -6.99 -7.40 10.28
CA LEU A 215 -6.33 -6.47 11.19
C LEU A 215 -5.05 -5.96 10.53
N SER A 216 -4.91 -4.64 10.33
CA SER A 216 -3.76 -4.11 9.59
C SER A 216 -3.35 -2.69 9.98
N ARG A 217 -2.18 -2.28 9.48
CA ARG A 217 -1.83 -0.86 9.33
C ARG A 217 -2.64 -0.22 8.20
N ALA A 218 -2.69 1.12 8.17
CA ALA A 218 -3.43 1.90 7.18
C ALA A 218 -2.54 2.44 6.04
N GLY A 219 -1.65 1.59 5.49
CA GLY A 219 -0.91 1.93 4.28
C GLY A 219 -1.83 1.99 3.07
N ALA A 220 -1.73 3.03 2.24
CA ALA A 220 -2.68 3.29 1.16
C ALA A 220 -2.89 2.09 0.22
N ASN A 221 -1.82 1.46 -0.26
CA ASN A 221 -1.95 0.31 -1.17
C ASN A 221 -2.73 -0.84 -0.53
N ALA A 222 -2.41 -1.19 0.75
CA ALA A 222 -3.05 -2.31 1.42
C ALA A 222 -4.55 -2.06 1.66
N ILE A 223 -4.92 -0.86 2.12
CA ILE A 223 -6.34 -0.58 2.39
C ILE A 223 -7.19 -0.53 1.11
N PHE A 224 -6.62 -0.14 -0.04
CA PHE A 224 -7.30 -0.22 -1.32
C PHE A 224 -7.38 -1.65 -1.85
N GLU A 225 -6.40 -2.52 -1.56
CA GLU A 225 -6.54 -3.97 -1.80
C GLU A 225 -7.70 -4.55 -0.99
N PHE A 226 -7.87 -4.11 0.29
CA PHE A 226 -9.02 -4.54 1.09
C PHE A 226 -10.35 -4.03 0.52
N LEU A 227 -10.39 -2.78 0.05
CA LEU A 227 -11.56 -2.20 -0.61
C LEU A 227 -11.94 -2.98 -1.86
N ALA A 228 -10.98 -3.24 -2.75
CA ALA A 228 -11.18 -3.97 -3.99
C ALA A 228 -11.66 -5.42 -3.78
N LEU A 229 -11.23 -6.04 -2.68
CA LEU A 229 -11.64 -7.39 -2.29
C LEU A 229 -12.84 -7.42 -1.33
N ALA A 230 -13.44 -6.26 -1.03
CA ALA A 230 -14.53 -6.08 -0.07
C ALA A 230 -14.24 -6.75 1.29
N LYS A 231 -13.01 -6.60 1.82
CA LYS A 231 -12.57 -7.19 3.09
C LYS A 231 -12.67 -6.18 4.23
N PRO A 232 -13.60 -6.38 5.19
CA PRO A 232 -13.74 -5.53 6.36
C PRO A 232 -12.44 -5.49 7.17
N ALA A 233 -11.97 -4.32 7.57
CA ALA A 233 -10.71 -4.17 8.24
C ALA A 233 -10.78 -3.32 9.53
N LEU A 234 -10.04 -3.75 10.56
CA LEU A 234 -9.66 -2.92 11.69
C LEU A 234 -8.28 -2.32 11.39
N LEU A 235 -8.24 -1.01 11.22
CA LEU A 235 -7.03 -0.28 10.88
C LEU A 235 -6.40 0.35 12.10
N ILE A 236 -5.12 0.03 12.36
CA ILE A 236 -4.31 0.64 13.42
C ILE A 236 -3.20 1.45 12.75
N PRO A 237 -3.43 2.76 12.50
CA PRO A 237 -2.47 3.60 11.81
C PRO A 237 -1.18 3.79 12.62
N LEU A 238 -0.07 4.05 11.92
CA LEU A 238 1.17 4.47 12.57
C LEU A 238 0.97 5.84 13.24
N PRO A 239 1.41 6.00 14.51
CA PRO A 239 1.29 7.27 15.22
C PRO A 239 2.19 8.35 14.62
N LEU A 240 1.92 9.63 14.93
CA LEU A 240 2.71 10.78 14.47
C LEU A 240 4.18 10.71 14.91
N SER A 241 4.47 10.06 16.04
CA SER A 241 5.85 9.83 16.51
C SER A 241 6.67 8.93 15.58
N ALA A 242 6.01 8.05 14.80
CA ALA A 242 6.65 7.10 13.90
C ALA A 242 6.45 7.42 12.41
N SER A 243 5.54 8.36 12.07
CA SER A 243 5.17 8.66 10.68
C SER A 243 4.87 10.15 10.47
N ARG A 244 4.53 10.53 9.23
CA ARG A 244 4.02 11.88 8.89
C ARG A 244 2.53 12.05 9.19
N GLY A 245 1.86 11.01 9.66
CA GLY A 245 0.43 10.99 9.83
C GLY A 245 -0.37 10.55 8.59
N ASP A 246 0.30 10.15 7.52
CA ASP A 246 -0.37 9.71 6.29
C ASP A 246 -1.36 8.58 6.58
N GLN A 247 -0.95 7.57 7.38
CA GLN A 247 -1.81 6.45 7.74
C GLN A 247 -3.01 6.85 8.59
N ILE A 248 -2.88 7.88 9.43
CA ILE A 248 -4.01 8.41 10.23
C ILE A 248 -5.05 9.02 9.28
N LEU A 249 -4.60 9.77 8.28
CA LEU A 249 -5.49 10.39 7.30
C LEU A 249 -6.13 9.33 6.38
N ASN A 250 -5.35 8.34 5.93
CA ASN A 250 -5.84 7.23 5.13
C ASN A 250 -6.95 6.46 5.90
N ALA A 251 -6.67 6.07 7.15
CA ALA A 251 -7.63 5.38 8.01
C ALA A 251 -8.89 6.21 8.27
N GLY A 252 -8.72 7.52 8.55
CA GLY A 252 -9.83 8.45 8.75
C GLY A 252 -10.73 8.58 7.52
N TYR A 253 -10.17 8.56 6.30
CA TYR A 253 -10.96 8.55 5.08
C TYR A 253 -11.80 7.27 4.97
N PHE A 254 -11.20 6.10 5.19
CA PHE A 254 -11.89 4.82 5.14
C PHE A 254 -12.99 4.70 6.20
N ALA A 255 -12.74 5.19 7.41
CA ALA A 255 -13.75 5.23 8.47
C ALA A 255 -14.95 6.11 8.10
N ARG A 256 -14.71 7.32 7.56
CA ARG A 256 -15.80 8.22 7.11
C ARG A 256 -16.64 7.64 5.99
N LYS A 257 -16.02 6.84 5.08
CA LYS A 257 -16.72 6.16 3.98
C LYS A 257 -17.46 4.89 4.45
N GLY A 258 -17.24 4.46 5.69
CA GLY A 258 -17.80 3.21 6.21
C GLY A 258 -17.12 1.94 5.67
N TYR A 259 -15.87 2.04 5.19
CA TYR A 259 -15.11 0.91 4.63
C TYR A 259 -14.31 0.15 5.68
N ALA A 260 -13.97 0.79 6.79
CA ALA A 260 -13.16 0.17 7.83
C ALA A 260 -13.46 0.75 9.22
N MET A 261 -13.12 0.00 10.27
CA MET A 261 -12.98 0.51 11.62
C MET A 261 -11.55 0.98 11.88
N THR A 262 -11.39 1.90 12.83
CA THR A 262 -10.06 2.41 13.23
C THR A 262 -9.89 2.31 14.74
N LEU A 263 -8.67 1.97 15.16
CA LEU A 263 -8.24 1.99 16.56
C LEU A 263 -6.88 2.70 16.65
N ASP A 264 -6.78 3.73 17.47
CA ASP A 264 -5.51 4.43 17.66
C ASP A 264 -4.52 3.53 18.39
N GLN A 265 -3.24 3.55 17.95
CA GLN A 265 -2.20 2.74 18.59
C GLN A 265 -2.01 3.10 20.08
N ALA A 266 -2.28 4.33 20.48
CA ALA A 266 -2.21 4.75 21.91
C ALA A 266 -3.25 4.04 22.78
N GLY A 267 -4.41 3.69 22.21
CA GLY A 267 -5.46 2.92 22.88
C GLY A 267 -5.37 1.41 22.68
N LEU A 268 -4.32 0.92 21.99
CA LEU A 268 -4.17 -0.50 21.67
C LEU A 268 -3.73 -1.29 22.91
N THR A 269 -4.64 -2.06 23.44
CA THR A 269 -4.42 -3.07 24.49
C THR A 269 -4.99 -4.41 24.04
N PRO A 270 -4.66 -5.54 24.71
CA PRO A 270 -5.29 -6.83 24.39
C PRO A 270 -6.82 -6.80 24.50
N ASP A 271 -7.37 -6.05 25.45
CA ASP A 271 -8.83 -5.93 25.66
C ASP A 271 -9.48 -5.09 24.58
N THR A 272 -8.97 -3.89 24.29
CA THR A 272 -9.51 -3.02 23.22
C THR A 272 -9.39 -3.67 21.86
N LEU A 273 -8.32 -4.43 21.62
CA LEU A 273 -8.16 -5.20 20.40
C LEU A 273 -9.21 -6.31 20.28
N PHE A 274 -9.41 -7.07 21.36
CA PHE A 274 -10.42 -8.13 21.42
C PHE A 274 -11.81 -7.61 21.12
N ASP A 275 -12.22 -6.54 21.80
CA ASP A 275 -13.55 -5.95 21.64
C ASP A 275 -13.74 -5.37 20.23
N SER A 276 -12.72 -4.69 19.69
CA SER A 276 -12.77 -4.11 18.34
C SER A 276 -12.84 -5.17 17.24
N ILE A 277 -12.16 -6.32 17.40
CA ILE A 277 -12.22 -7.43 16.44
C ILE A 277 -13.63 -8.04 16.42
N HIS A 278 -14.26 -8.23 17.58
CA HIS A 278 -15.62 -8.76 17.65
C HIS A 278 -16.64 -7.77 17.07
N ASP A 279 -16.56 -6.46 17.42
CA ASP A 279 -17.44 -5.43 16.82
C ASP A 279 -17.28 -5.35 15.30
N LEU A 280 -16.05 -5.41 14.80
CA LEU A 280 -15.80 -5.47 13.34
C LEU A 280 -16.49 -6.69 12.71
N TYR A 281 -16.32 -7.88 13.31
CA TYR A 281 -16.89 -9.10 12.77
C TYR A 281 -18.43 -9.07 12.78
N ASP A 282 -19.02 -8.61 13.85
CA ASP A 282 -20.48 -8.50 13.98
C ASP A 282 -21.07 -7.54 12.94
N ARG A 283 -20.36 -6.46 12.63
CA ARG A 283 -20.74 -5.43 11.66
C ARG A 283 -20.21 -5.66 10.24
N ARG A 284 -19.51 -6.76 9.99
CA ARG A 284 -18.79 -6.97 8.72
C ARG A 284 -19.64 -6.79 7.46
N LEU A 285 -20.90 -7.20 7.49
CA LEU A 285 -21.81 -7.09 6.34
C LEU A 285 -22.09 -5.63 5.96
N SER A 286 -22.13 -4.72 6.94
CA SER A 286 -22.28 -3.29 6.66
C SER A 286 -21.08 -2.70 5.95
N PHE A 287 -19.86 -3.10 6.33
CA PHE A 287 -18.64 -2.69 5.65
C PHE A 287 -18.55 -3.26 4.24
N ILE A 288 -18.87 -4.56 4.06
CA ILE A 288 -18.92 -5.19 2.73
C ILE A 288 -19.90 -4.43 1.82
N SER A 289 -21.10 -4.13 2.31
CA SER A 289 -22.10 -3.40 1.55
C SER A 289 -21.63 -2.00 1.14
N ALA A 290 -20.94 -1.28 2.04
CA ALA A 290 -20.40 0.03 1.74
C ALA A 290 -19.28 -0.03 0.68
N MET A 291 -18.39 -1.02 0.76
CA MET A 291 -17.29 -1.20 -0.18
C MET A 291 -17.72 -1.65 -1.57
N SER A 292 -18.75 -2.52 -1.67
CA SER A 292 -19.22 -3.10 -2.93
C SER A 292 -19.81 -2.08 -3.92
N GLY A 293 -20.10 -0.86 -3.46
CA GLY A 293 -20.63 0.24 -4.29
C GLY A 293 -19.56 1.19 -4.81
N ASP A 294 -18.28 1.03 -4.45
CA ASP A 294 -17.23 1.96 -4.84
C ASP A 294 -16.58 1.55 -6.16
N SER A 295 -16.84 2.34 -7.22
CA SER A 295 -16.25 2.12 -8.56
C SER A 295 -14.76 2.47 -8.64
N THR A 296 -14.19 3.11 -7.61
CA THR A 296 -12.77 3.51 -7.58
C THR A 296 -11.89 2.55 -6.80
N ALA A 297 -12.44 1.39 -6.42
CA ALA A 297 -11.72 0.37 -5.65
C ALA A 297 -10.50 -0.19 -6.40
N ASP A 298 -10.58 -0.31 -7.72
CA ASP A 298 -9.44 -0.63 -8.60
C ASP A 298 -9.30 0.46 -9.66
N GLY A 299 -8.23 1.21 -9.57
CA GLY A 299 -7.93 2.33 -10.48
C GLY A 299 -6.99 1.95 -11.63
N THR A 300 -6.87 0.67 -11.96
CA THR A 300 -5.91 0.20 -12.97
C THR A 300 -6.23 0.78 -14.34
N ASP A 301 -7.46 0.65 -14.79
CA ASP A 301 -7.88 1.10 -16.12
C ASP A 301 -7.88 2.63 -16.21
N GLU A 302 -8.35 3.34 -15.18
CA GLU A 302 -8.35 4.79 -15.14
C GLU A 302 -6.93 5.38 -15.20
N VAL A 303 -5.97 4.77 -14.50
CA VAL A 303 -4.56 5.19 -14.58
C VAL A 303 -3.99 4.91 -15.97
N LEU A 304 -4.29 3.75 -16.57
CA LEU A 304 -3.86 3.42 -17.91
C LEU A 304 -4.44 4.37 -18.97
N ASP A 305 -5.69 4.77 -18.81
CA ASP A 305 -6.35 5.70 -19.75
C ASP A 305 -5.73 7.09 -19.67
N VAL A 306 -5.36 7.58 -18.48
CA VAL A 306 -4.61 8.82 -18.34
C VAL A 306 -3.24 8.72 -19.03
N ILE A 307 -2.53 7.60 -18.84
CA ILE A 307 -1.21 7.36 -19.44
C ILE A 307 -1.33 7.33 -20.97
N ARG A 308 -2.30 6.61 -21.54
CA ARG A 308 -2.55 6.51 -23.00
C ARG A 308 -2.90 7.86 -23.58
N SER A 309 -3.81 8.61 -22.95
CA SER A 309 -4.23 9.95 -23.40
C SER A 309 -3.06 10.92 -23.50
N GLU A 310 -2.16 10.93 -22.52
CA GLU A 310 -0.98 11.80 -22.55
C GLU A 310 0.06 11.33 -23.58
N ALA A 311 0.23 10.03 -23.78
CA ALA A 311 1.10 9.48 -24.82
C ALA A 311 0.61 9.86 -26.24
N GLU A 312 -0.69 9.71 -26.52
CA GLU A 312 -1.30 10.06 -27.80
C GLU A 312 -1.31 11.57 -28.08
N GLY A 313 -1.50 12.38 -27.05
CA GLY A 313 -1.43 13.84 -27.15
C GLY A 313 -0.06 14.38 -27.52
N SER A 314 1.00 13.62 -27.30
CA SER A 314 2.37 13.97 -27.65
C SER A 314 2.72 13.71 -29.12
N ILE A 315 1.92 12.90 -29.83
CA ILE A 315 2.15 12.53 -31.25
C ILE A 315 1.57 13.58 -32.19
N ARG A 316 0.78 14.54 -31.69
CA ARG A 316 0.22 15.66 -32.45
C ARG A 316 1.08 16.91 -32.28
#